data_4cbbfc5d09632cbb82820dbad035d5f1
#
_entry.id   4cbbfc5d09632cbb82820dbad035d5f1
#
_cell.length_a   1.000
_cell.length_b   1.000
_cell.length_c   1.000
_cell.angle_alpha   90.00
_cell.angle_beta   90.00
_cell.angle_gamma   90.00
#
_symmetry.space_group_name_H-M   'P 1'
#
loop_
_entity.id
_entity.type
_entity.pdbx_description
1 polymer ?
#
loop_
_entity_poly.entity_id
_entity_poly.type
_entity_poly.pdbx_seq_one_letter_code
_entity_poly.pdbx_strand_id
1 'polypeptide(L)'
;LKLALPRPAVSEAIDSFQPDLIHVVNPAVLGLGGIWLAKSKSIPLIASYHTHLPKYLEHYGMGMLEPLLWELLKAAHNQALLNLCTSTAMVQELSDKGIQNTDLWQRGVDTDLFRPELRSDAMRARLLGGHDDRGALLLYVGRLSAEKQIERIRPVLEALPDARLALVGDGPHR
;
A
#
# COMPACT_ATOMS: atom_id res chain seq x y z
N LEU A 1 -10.24 -9.39 8.23
CA LEU A 1 -9.00 -8.69 8.60
C LEU A 1 -8.45 -9.33 9.88
N LYS A 2 -7.20 -9.82 9.87
CA LYS A 2 -6.54 -10.29 11.11
C LYS A 2 -5.78 -9.09 11.68
N LEU A 3 -6.20 -8.59 12.85
CA LEU A 3 -5.48 -7.53 13.57
C LEU A 3 -4.40 -8.18 14.44
N ALA A 4 -3.15 -7.75 14.25
CA ALA A 4 -2.05 -8.12 15.12
C ALA A 4 -2.02 -7.17 16.33
N LEU A 5 -2.09 -7.72 17.52
CA LEU A 5 -2.00 -6.97 18.78
C LEU A 5 -0.55 -6.99 19.29
N PRO A 6 -0.06 -5.90 19.93
CA PRO A 6 1.19 -5.91 20.62
C PRO A 6 1.10 -6.88 21.82
N ARG A 7 1.89 -7.96 21.79
CA ARG A 7 1.97 -8.95 22.87
C ARG A 7 3.28 -8.76 23.63
N PRO A 8 3.38 -9.19 24.90
CA PRO A 8 4.64 -9.17 25.66
C PRO A 8 5.82 -9.80 24.90
N ALA A 9 5.56 -10.88 24.15
CA ALA A 9 6.56 -11.54 23.31
C ALA A 9 7.23 -10.60 22.27
N VAL A 10 6.57 -9.51 21.83
CA VAL A 10 7.17 -8.52 20.93
C VAL A 10 8.25 -7.72 21.67
N SER A 11 7.99 -7.33 22.92
CA SER A 11 8.98 -6.65 23.75
C SER A 11 10.17 -7.56 24.07
N GLU A 12 9.91 -8.82 24.44
CA GLU A 12 10.94 -9.83 24.70
C GLU A 12 11.81 -10.08 23.47
N ALA A 13 11.20 -10.15 22.27
CA ALA A 13 11.93 -10.31 21.02
C ALA A 13 12.85 -9.10 20.74
N ILE A 14 12.37 -7.87 20.96
CA ILE A 14 13.17 -6.64 20.81
C ILE A 14 14.32 -6.63 21.83
N ASP A 15 14.06 -7.02 23.07
CA ASP A 15 15.07 -7.08 24.12
C ASP A 15 16.16 -8.12 23.81
N SER A 16 15.76 -9.27 23.27
CA SER A 16 16.68 -10.32 22.85
C SER A 16 17.49 -9.97 21.61
N PHE A 17 16.85 -9.30 20.63
CA PHE A 17 17.47 -8.92 19.36
C PHE A 17 18.36 -7.70 19.47
N GLN A 18 18.06 -6.78 20.42
CA GLN A 18 18.76 -5.50 20.64
C GLN A 18 18.96 -4.69 19.35
N PRO A 19 17.87 -4.29 18.66
CA PRO A 19 17.98 -3.56 17.40
C PRO A 19 18.54 -2.16 17.60
N ASP A 20 19.36 -1.69 16.67
CA ASP A 20 19.84 -0.31 16.59
C ASP A 20 18.77 0.64 16.06
N LEU A 21 17.74 0.13 15.40
CA LEU A 21 16.67 0.87 14.75
C LEU A 21 15.38 0.07 14.74
N ILE A 22 14.25 0.72 14.98
CA ILE A 22 12.91 0.16 14.73
C ILE A 22 12.30 0.86 13.51
N HIS A 23 11.84 0.05 12.53
CA HIS A 23 11.09 0.54 11.40
C HIS A 23 9.62 0.08 11.50
N VAL A 24 8.72 1.04 11.66
CA VAL A 24 7.27 0.79 11.68
C VAL A 24 6.68 1.00 10.29
N VAL A 25 6.27 -0.11 9.69
CA VAL A 25 5.58 -0.12 8.40
C VAL A 25 4.08 -0.01 8.66
N ASN A 26 3.53 1.16 8.49
CA ASN A 26 2.13 1.49 8.73
C ASN A 26 1.73 1.47 10.24
N PRO A 27 1.50 2.63 10.87
CA PRO A 27 1.24 2.73 12.32
C PRO A 27 -0.20 2.36 12.68
N ALA A 28 -0.63 1.13 12.29
CA ALA A 28 -1.85 0.50 12.81
C ALA A 28 -1.57 -0.08 14.23
N VAL A 29 -2.44 -0.92 14.74
CA VAL A 29 -2.41 -1.37 16.14
C VAL A 29 -1.05 -1.91 16.59
N LEU A 30 -0.46 -2.83 15.81
CA LEU A 30 0.90 -3.35 16.11
C LEU A 30 1.97 -2.28 15.94
N GLY A 31 1.83 -1.42 14.91
CA GLY A 31 2.76 -0.32 14.67
C GLY A 31 2.77 0.70 15.81
N LEU A 32 1.63 1.04 16.40
CA LEU A 32 1.57 1.89 17.60
C LEU A 32 2.30 1.25 18.78
N GLY A 33 2.18 -0.07 18.95
CA GLY A 33 2.98 -0.82 19.91
C GLY A 33 4.49 -0.73 19.64
N GLY A 34 4.90 -0.82 18.38
CA GLY A 34 6.29 -0.62 17.95
C GLY A 34 6.82 0.78 18.24
N ILE A 35 6.01 1.81 17.99
CA ILE A 35 6.35 3.22 18.34
C ILE A 35 6.54 3.36 19.85
N TRP A 36 5.61 2.82 20.65
CA TRP A 36 5.71 2.87 22.09
C TRP A 36 6.98 2.15 22.61
N LEU A 37 7.28 0.97 22.07
CA LEU A 37 8.49 0.22 22.45
C LEU A 37 9.77 0.96 22.05
N ALA A 38 9.84 1.53 20.84
CA ALA A 38 10.98 2.33 20.40
C ALA A 38 11.25 3.49 21.38
N LYS A 39 10.20 4.22 21.76
CA LYS A 39 10.33 5.33 22.73
C LYS A 39 10.73 4.86 24.13
N SER A 40 10.06 3.84 24.65
CA SER A 40 10.33 3.34 26.01
C SER A 40 11.74 2.78 26.18
N LYS A 41 12.32 2.28 25.08
CA LYS A 41 13.67 1.70 25.05
C LYS A 41 14.72 2.65 24.47
N SER A 42 14.33 3.88 24.12
CA SER A 42 15.20 4.88 23.48
C SER A 42 15.89 4.37 22.20
N ILE A 43 15.19 3.53 21.43
CA ILE A 43 15.66 3.02 20.15
C ILE A 43 15.22 3.98 19.04
N PRO A 44 16.12 4.38 18.11
CA PRO A 44 15.76 5.19 16.95
C PRO A 44 14.58 4.60 16.18
N LEU A 45 13.64 5.47 15.74
CA LEU A 45 12.42 5.07 15.05
C LEU A 45 12.36 5.71 13.68
N ILE A 46 12.12 4.92 12.64
CA ILE A 46 11.58 5.37 11.36
C ILE A 46 10.20 4.77 11.14
N ALA A 47 9.38 5.50 10.38
CA ALA A 47 8.07 5.02 9.97
C ALA A 47 7.93 5.08 8.44
N SER A 48 7.04 4.30 7.87
CA SER A 48 6.71 4.41 6.46
C SER A 48 5.20 4.35 6.23
N TYR A 49 4.75 5.12 5.24
CA TYR A 49 3.35 5.25 4.88
C TYR A 49 3.08 4.54 3.55
N HIS A 50 2.48 3.35 3.62
CA HIS A 50 2.21 2.51 2.46
C HIS A 50 0.74 2.37 2.11
N THR A 51 -0.14 2.69 3.05
CA THR A 51 -1.58 2.50 2.91
C THR A 51 -2.30 3.77 3.30
N HIS A 52 -3.06 4.32 2.38
CA HIS A 52 -3.82 5.54 2.61
C HIS A 52 -5.09 5.23 3.43
N LEU A 53 -4.88 4.98 4.74
CA LEU A 53 -5.96 4.59 5.65
C LEU A 53 -7.16 5.55 5.64
N PRO A 54 -7.00 6.89 5.58
CA PRO A 54 -8.13 7.81 5.50
C PRO A 54 -9.05 7.55 4.29
N LYS A 55 -8.50 7.30 3.10
CA LYS A 55 -9.31 6.93 1.92
C LYS A 55 -10.05 5.60 2.07
N TYR A 56 -9.52 4.66 2.84
CA TYR A 56 -10.25 3.43 3.14
C TYR A 56 -11.50 3.70 3.96
N LEU A 57 -11.49 4.66 4.90
CA LEU A 57 -12.67 5.03 5.67
C LEU A 57 -13.81 5.53 4.77
N GLU A 58 -13.50 6.31 3.73
CA GLU A 58 -14.50 6.75 2.75
C GLU A 58 -15.17 5.56 2.05
N HIS A 59 -14.37 4.59 1.56
CA HIS A 59 -14.88 3.40 0.87
C HIS A 59 -15.74 2.49 1.75
N TYR A 60 -15.54 2.55 3.07
CA TYR A 60 -16.34 1.78 4.04
C TYR A 60 -17.45 2.61 4.70
N GLY A 61 -17.77 3.80 4.18
CA GLY A 61 -18.83 4.66 4.70
C GLY A 61 -18.52 5.30 6.07
N MET A 62 -17.25 5.31 6.47
CA MET A 62 -16.77 5.87 7.74
C MET A 62 -15.99 7.17 7.56
N GLY A 63 -16.21 7.91 6.47
CA GLY A 63 -15.49 9.17 6.16
C GLY A 63 -15.58 10.24 7.26
N MET A 64 -16.63 10.21 8.07
CA MET A 64 -16.78 11.09 9.24
C MET A 64 -15.61 10.96 10.24
N LEU A 65 -14.93 9.82 10.28
CA LEU A 65 -13.79 9.56 11.17
C LEU A 65 -12.44 10.00 10.56
N GLU A 66 -12.41 10.45 9.31
CA GLU A 66 -11.18 10.85 8.61
C GLU A 66 -10.37 11.91 9.37
N PRO A 67 -10.96 13.02 9.88
CA PRO A 67 -10.19 14.04 10.61
C PRO A 67 -9.52 13.48 11.87
N LEU A 68 -10.24 12.63 12.60
CA LEU A 68 -9.70 11.99 13.80
C LEU A 68 -8.54 11.06 13.45
N LEU A 69 -8.68 10.28 12.37
CA LEU A 69 -7.62 9.38 11.91
C LEU A 69 -6.37 10.17 11.49
N TRP A 70 -6.52 11.32 10.82
CA TRP A 70 -5.38 12.17 10.48
C TRP A 70 -4.63 12.68 11.71
N GLU A 71 -5.33 13.10 12.76
CA GLU A 71 -4.69 13.52 14.00
C GLU A 71 -3.95 12.36 14.69
N LEU A 72 -4.52 11.16 14.68
CA LEU A 72 -3.85 9.96 15.21
C LEU A 72 -2.61 9.60 14.39
N LEU A 73 -2.71 9.63 13.06
CA LEU A 73 -1.57 9.38 12.17
C LEU A 73 -0.47 10.42 12.37
N LYS A 74 -0.82 11.70 12.45
CA LYS A 74 0.12 12.79 12.73
C LYS A 74 0.83 12.58 14.06
N ALA A 75 0.09 12.29 15.11
CA ALA A 75 0.67 12.03 16.43
C ALA A 75 1.62 10.82 16.43
N ALA A 76 1.28 9.77 15.69
CA ALA A 76 2.10 8.57 15.57
C ALA A 76 3.36 8.82 14.72
N HIS A 77 3.21 9.37 13.52
CA HIS A 77 4.30 9.60 12.57
C HIS A 77 5.31 10.64 13.07
N ASN A 78 4.86 11.67 13.80
CA ASN A 78 5.75 12.69 14.38
C ASN A 78 6.61 12.18 15.56
N GLN A 79 6.47 10.91 15.94
CA GLN A 79 7.40 10.25 16.85
C GLN A 79 8.63 9.69 16.12
N ALA A 80 8.57 9.56 14.80
CA ALA A 80 9.66 9.01 14.01
C ALA A 80 10.66 10.11 13.60
N LEU A 81 11.93 9.72 13.51
CA LEU A 81 13.01 10.58 13.00
C LEU A 81 12.85 10.83 11.49
N LEU A 82 12.24 9.88 10.79
CA LEU A 82 12.02 9.94 9.35
C LEU A 82 10.73 9.20 8.99
N ASN A 83 9.93 9.79 8.09
CA ASN A 83 8.72 9.22 7.55
C ASN A 83 8.86 8.97 6.06
N LEU A 84 8.92 7.72 5.65
CA LEU A 84 9.14 7.31 4.27
C LEU A 84 7.82 7.16 3.51
N CYS A 85 7.73 7.80 2.37
CA CYS A 85 6.54 7.84 1.51
C CYS A 85 6.81 7.17 0.16
N THR A 86 5.78 6.60 -0.44
CA THR A 86 5.91 5.84 -1.70
C THR A 86 5.85 6.69 -2.97
N SER A 87 5.51 7.98 -2.85
CA SER A 87 5.45 8.93 -3.98
C SER A 87 5.62 10.36 -3.50
N THR A 88 6.04 11.25 -4.39
CA THR A 88 6.16 12.70 -4.12
C THR A 88 4.81 13.33 -3.75
N ALA A 89 3.72 12.90 -4.38
CA ALA A 89 2.37 13.34 -4.03
C ALA A 89 2.03 12.98 -2.58
N MET A 90 2.45 11.80 -2.11
CA MET A 90 2.22 11.38 -0.74
C MET A 90 3.11 12.16 0.26
N VAL A 91 4.35 12.47 -0.11
CA VAL A 91 5.23 13.35 0.69
C VAL A 91 4.54 14.70 0.92
N GLN A 92 3.99 15.31 -0.15
CA GLN A 92 3.29 16.59 -0.05
C GLN A 92 2.03 16.48 0.80
N GLU A 93 1.18 15.48 0.56
CA GLU A 93 -0.06 15.29 1.32
C GLU A 93 0.21 15.11 2.83
N LEU A 94 1.19 14.28 3.21
CA LEU A 94 1.54 14.08 4.62
C LEU A 94 2.09 15.36 5.25
N SER A 95 2.91 16.11 4.52
CA SER A 95 3.42 17.42 4.96
C SER A 95 2.29 18.43 5.19
N ASP A 96 1.32 18.49 4.27
CA ASP A 96 0.13 19.37 4.38
C ASP A 96 -0.76 18.99 5.58
N LYS A 97 -0.76 17.70 5.96
CA LYS A 97 -1.44 17.20 7.17
C LYS A 97 -0.62 17.41 8.47
N GLY A 98 0.57 18.01 8.37
CA GLY A 98 1.42 18.34 9.52
C GLY A 98 2.29 17.16 10.01
N ILE A 99 2.49 16.15 9.19
CA ILE A 99 3.46 15.09 9.44
C ILE A 99 4.84 15.61 9.01
N GLN A 100 5.79 15.58 9.92
CA GLN A 100 7.14 16.13 9.75
C GLN A 100 8.12 15.07 9.24
N ASN A 101 9.30 15.53 8.78
CA ASN A 101 10.42 14.68 8.36
C ASN A 101 10.00 13.62 7.32
N THR A 102 9.21 14.03 6.34
CA THR A 102 8.76 13.18 5.24
C THR A 102 9.80 13.13 4.12
N ASP A 103 10.05 11.95 3.59
CA ASP A 103 10.96 11.75 2.45
C ASP A 103 10.46 10.64 1.54
N LEU A 104 10.97 10.62 0.32
CA LEU A 104 10.58 9.66 -0.70
C LEU A 104 11.35 8.35 -0.56
N TRP A 105 10.62 7.24 -0.40
CA TRP A 105 11.18 5.91 -0.51
C TRP A 105 10.95 5.34 -1.90
N GLN A 106 11.93 5.46 -2.76
CA GLN A 106 11.91 4.84 -4.08
C GLN A 106 12.12 3.33 -3.95
N ARG A 107 11.12 2.57 -4.37
CA ARG A 107 11.26 1.12 -4.47
C ARG A 107 11.96 0.76 -5.78
N GLY A 108 12.90 -0.15 -5.69
CA GLY A 108 13.48 -0.79 -6.86
C GLY A 108 12.51 -1.79 -7.50
N VAL A 109 12.76 -2.11 -8.76
CA VAL A 109 12.14 -3.20 -9.49
C VAL A 109 13.25 -4.05 -10.10
N ASP A 110 13.03 -5.36 -10.18
CA ASP A 110 13.94 -6.26 -10.88
C ASP A 110 13.79 -6.04 -12.39
N THR A 111 14.72 -5.27 -12.96
CA THR A 111 14.73 -4.90 -14.39
C THR A 111 15.14 -6.05 -15.31
N ASP A 112 15.76 -7.09 -14.77
CA ASP A 112 16.06 -8.31 -15.53
C ASP A 112 14.83 -9.19 -15.67
N LEU A 113 13.99 -9.23 -14.64
CA LEU A 113 12.73 -9.96 -14.66
C LEU A 113 11.60 -9.17 -15.35
N PHE A 114 11.53 -7.86 -15.16
CA PHE A 114 10.46 -7.00 -15.70
C PHE A 114 11.00 -6.10 -16.81
N ARG A 115 11.11 -6.66 -18.01
CA ARG A 115 11.61 -5.96 -19.20
C ARG A 115 10.77 -6.26 -20.44
N PRO A 116 10.66 -5.31 -21.40
CA PRO A 116 9.82 -5.48 -22.60
C PRO A 116 10.20 -6.66 -23.48
N GLU A 117 11.50 -7.05 -23.49
CA GLU A 117 12.02 -8.15 -24.31
C GLU A 117 11.46 -9.52 -23.89
N LEU A 118 10.93 -9.64 -22.67
CA LEU A 118 10.26 -10.84 -22.20
C LEU A 118 8.79 -10.94 -22.64
N ARG A 119 8.34 -10.02 -23.50
CA ARG A 119 7.02 -10.13 -24.14
C ARG A 119 6.87 -11.49 -24.80
N SER A 120 5.75 -12.14 -24.53
CA SER A 120 5.45 -13.47 -25.04
C SER A 120 4.09 -13.52 -25.74
N ASP A 121 4.06 -13.86 -27.01
CA ASP A 121 2.81 -14.03 -27.75
C ASP A 121 2.00 -15.22 -27.21
N ALA A 122 2.67 -16.27 -26.70
CA ALA A 122 2.00 -17.37 -26.02
C ALA A 122 1.29 -16.91 -24.74
N MET A 123 1.89 -16.03 -23.95
CA MET A 123 1.24 -15.45 -22.78
C MET A 123 0.08 -14.53 -23.18
N ARG A 124 0.24 -13.74 -24.24
CA ARG A 124 -0.84 -12.90 -24.77
C ARG A 124 -2.03 -13.76 -25.21
N ALA A 125 -1.80 -14.83 -25.97
CA ALA A 125 -2.86 -15.76 -26.37
C ALA A 125 -3.57 -16.40 -25.18
N ARG A 126 -2.82 -16.79 -24.12
CA ARG A 126 -3.39 -17.30 -22.89
C ARG A 126 -4.29 -16.29 -22.17
N LEU A 127 -3.87 -15.02 -22.09
CA LEU A 127 -4.66 -13.94 -21.49
C LEU A 127 -5.91 -13.61 -22.27
N LEU A 128 -5.88 -13.75 -23.60
CA LEU A 128 -7.05 -13.58 -24.47
C LEU A 128 -8.07 -14.73 -24.33
N GLY A 129 -7.69 -15.89 -23.78
CA GLY A 129 -8.61 -17.00 -23.50
C GLY A 129 -9.33 -17.54 -24.75
N GLY A 130 -8.71 -17.48 -25.92
CA GLY A 130 -9.29 -17.90 -27.21
C GLY A 130 -10.11 -16.80 -27.92
N HIS A 131 -10.17 -15.58 -27.38
CA HIS A 131 -10.73 -14.44 -28.06
C HIS A 131 -9.80 -13.90 -29.15
N ASP A 132 -10.38 -13.17 -30.09
CA ASP A 132 -9.69 -12.54 -31.21
C ASP A 132 -8.66 -11.48 -30.72
N ASP A 133 -7.49 -11.46 -31.33
CA ASP A 133 -6.37 -10.56 -31.02
C ASP A 133 -6.36 -9.27 -31.90
N ARG A 134 -7.53 -8.81 -32.35
CA ARG A 134 -7.63 -7.63 -33.20
C ARG A 134 -7.55 -6.30 -32.47
N GLY A 135 -7.75 -6.29 -31.15
CA GLY A 135 -7.83 -5.08 -30.34
C GLY A 135 -6.74 -4.95 -29.28
N ALA A 136 -6.85 -3.91 -28.49
CA ALA A 136 -5.98 -3.73 -27.33
C ALA A 136 -6.29 -4.77 -26.25
N LEU A 137 -5.25 -5.38 -25.66
CA LEU A 137 -5.37 -6.19 -24.45
C LEU A 137 -5.02 -5.31 -23.24
N LEU A 138 -6.02 -4.99 -22.45
CA LEU A 138 -5.87 -4.36 -21.15
C LEU A 138 -5.60 -5.44 -20.10
N LEU A 139 -4.61 -5.23 -19.26
CA LEU A 139 -4.24 -6.17 -18.19
C LEU A 139 -4.35 -5.49 -16.83
N TYR A 140 -5.17 -6.04 -15.96
CA TYR A 140 -5.18 -5.72 -14.55
C TYR A 140 -4.53 -6.87 -13.77
N VAL A 141 -3.54 -6.57 -12.93
CA VAL A 141 -2.92 -7.52 -12.01
C VAL A 141 -3.03 -6.98 -10.60
N GLY A 142 -3.76 -7.67 -9.74
CA GLY A 142 -3.93 -7.21 -8.38
C GLY A 142 -5.10 -7.83 -7.64
N ARG A 143 -5.29 -7.38 -6.40
CA ARG A 143 -6.39 -7.82 -5.55
C ARG A 143 -7.73 -7.32 -6.10
N LEU A 144 -8.73 -8.21 -6.16
CA LEU A 144 -10.10 -7.87 -6.54
C LEU A 144 -10.87 -7.41 -5.30
N SER A 145 -10.89 -6.11 -5.04
CA SER A 145 -11.48 -5.53 -3.84
C SER A 145 -12.01 -4.11 -4.10
N ALA A 146 -12.96 -3.64 -3.26
CA ALA A 146 -13.69 -2.39 -3.46
C ALA A 146 -12.78 -1.17 -3.65
N GLU A 147 -11.68 -1.09 -2.89
CA GLU A 147 -10.73 0.01 -2.95
C GLU A 147 -9.97 0.09 -4.28
N LYS A 148 -9.99 -0.97 -5.10
CA LYS A 148 -9.37 -1.01 -6.43
C LYS A 148 -10.28 -0.48 -7.52
N GLN A 149 -11.58 -0.35 -7.24
CA GLN A 149 -12.58 0.24 -8.14
C GLN A 149 -12.49 -0.32 -9.58
N ILE A 150 -12.35 -1.64 -9.73
CA ILE A 150 -12.13 -2.31 -11.03
C ILE A 150 -13.29 -2.06 -11.98
N GLU A 151 -14.49 -1.88 -11.46
CA GLU A 151 -15.69 -1.54 -12.20
C GLU A 151 -15.56 -0.24 -13.02
N ARG A 152 -14.66 0.66 -12.62
CA ARG A 152 -14.37 1.90 -13.39
C ARG A 152 -13.67 1.65 -14.72
N ILE A 153 -13.22 0.43 -14.99
CA ILE A 153 -12.68 0.03 -16.30
C ILE A 153 -13.82 -0.14 -17.33
N ARG A 154 -15.05 -0.40 -16.87
CA ARG A 154 -16.20 -0.65 -17.75
C ARG A 154 -16.44 0.43 -18.82
N PRO A 155 -16.49 1.73 -18.48
CA PRO A 155 -16.64 2.79 -19.49
C PRO A 155 -15.52 2.82 -20.54
N VAL A 156 -14.30 2.41 -20.14
CA VAL A 156 -13.17 2.32 -21.08
C VAL A 156 -13.39 1.19 -22.08
N LEU A 157 -13.91 0.05 -21.65
CA LEU A 157 -14.25 -1.07 -22.54
C LEU A 157 -15.42 -0.73 -23.45
N GLU A 158 -16.42 0.02 -22.97
CA GLU A 158 -17.54 0.51 -23.77
C GLU A 158 -17.08 1.47 -24.88
N ALA A 159 -16.06 2.29 -24.60
CA ALA A 159 -15.45 3.19 -25.59
C ALA A 159 -14.49 2.49 -26.57
N LEU A 160 -14.04 1.28 -26.23
CA LEU A 160 -13.07 0.50 -27.00
C LEU A 160 -13.64 -0.91 -27.27
N PRO A 161 -14.60 -1.07 -28.20
CA PRO A 161 -15.36 -2.33 -28.36
C PRO A 161 -14.48 -3.52 -28.77
N ASP A 162 -13.36 -3.26 -29.45
CA ASP A 162 -12.41 -4.30 -29.84
C ASP A 162 -11.39 -4.65 -28.73
N ALA A 163 -11.34 -3.87 -27.65
CA ALA A 163 -10.45 -4.16 -26.54
C ALA A 163 -10.92 -5.35 -25.71
N ARG A 164 -9.97 -6.05 -25.12
CA ARG A 164 -10.21 -7.14 -24.15
C ARG A 164 -9.56 -6.80 -22.82
N LEU A 165 -10.20 -7.23 -21.73
CA LEU A 165 -9.67 -7.05 -20.39
C LEU A 165 -9.34 -8.42 -19.79
N ALA A 166 -8.09 -8.62 -19.42
CA ALA A 166 -7.64 -9.74 -18.61
C ALA A 166 -7.49 -9.30 -17.14
N LEU A 167 -8.15 -10.02 -16.24
CA LEU A 167 -8.04 -9.81 -14.79
C LEU A 167 -7.24 -10.95 -14.18
N VAL A 168 -6.09 -10.62 -13.57
CA VAL A 168 -5.23 -11.58 -12.88
C VAL A 168 -5.17 -11.21 -11.41
N GLY A 169 -5.74 -12.06 -10.60
CA GLY A 169 -5.81 -11.84 -9.15
C GLY A 169 -6.98 -12.55 -8.49
N ASP A 170 -7.10 -12.33 -7.20
CA ASP A 170 -8.20 -12.85 -6.39
C ASP A 170 -8.63 -11.82 -5.34
N GLY A 171 -9.82 -11.99 -4.76
CA GLY A 171 -10.34 -11.09 -3.74
C GLY A 171 -11.85 -11.18 -3.54
N PRO A 172 -12.39 -10.45 -2.56
CA PRO A 172 -13.80 -10.51 -2.19
C PRO A 172 -14.78 -10.02 -3.29
N HIS A 173 -14.28 -9.37 -4.35
CA HIS A 173 -15.06 -8.88 -5.50
C HIS A 173 -14.85 -9.72 -6.77
N ARG A 174 -14.46 -10.98 -6.62
CA ARG A 174 -14.35 -11.94 -7.71
C ARG A 174 -15.71 -12.38 -8.21
#